data_3b82161d0076fb26d791a19404b28e79
#
_entry.id   3b82161d0076fb26d791a19404b28e79
#
_cell.length_a   1.000
_cell.length_b   1.000
_cell.length_c   1.000
_cell.angle_alpha   90.00
_cell.angle_beta   90.00
_cell.angle_gamma   90.00
#
_symmetry.space_group_name_H-M   'P 1'
#
loop_
_entity.id
_entity.type
_entity.pdbx_description
1 polymer ?
#
loop_
_entity_poly.entity_id
_entity_poly.type
_entity_poly.pdbx_seq_one_letter_code
_entity_poly.pdbx_strand_id
1 'polypeptide(L)'
;MANPLIKLEFLRRFRSASAAWGIPLVVLLPGLAVVGVYASSVALVGGSNDWVAVDGPGINGQVMNANAFEIQQGLDPNSLPRIGAGMFGAVAVTLFVTLLVLVPAFVGASIAGERHSQTLQPLQLTAMSPVQIVYGKLVSSLSYLVLALVCVTPVLVIPFLLGGVSARTVLMSFFVMIVISFEFAAISLAISSIMSRPAPAIIVSLLSVGVITVAPFVIMGLGMASAANNTPGFRAETSSLRFLAGFSPVSLASWVFDSKTEFDLNFLTRTDRFGSLFWCLAISFVALAVACMKVRAPVERDR
;
A
#
# COMPACT_ATOMS: atom_id res chain seq x y z
N MET A 1 -11.91 -5.88 30.25
CA MET A 1 -10.95 -4.91 30.81
C MET A 1 -9.90 -4.60 29.76
N ALA A 2 -9.72 -3.32 29.40
CA ALA A 2 -8.73 -2.93 28.39
C ALA A 2 -7.32 -3.23 28.91
N ASN A 3 -6.50 -3.92 28.12
CA ASN A 3 -5.13 -4.26 28.48
C ASN A 3 -4.34 -2.97 28.73
N PRO A 4 -3.81 -2.72 29.96
CA PRO A 4 -3.14 -1.46 30.31
C PRO A 4 -1.92 -1.20 29.42
N LEU A 5 -1.33 -2.24 28.87
CA LEU A 5 -0.20 -2.17 27.96
C LEU A 5 -0.56 -1.43 26.65
N ILE A 6 -1.78 -1.63 26.14
CA ILE A 6 -2.24 -0.95 24.90
C ILE A 6 -2.26 0.57 25.12
N LYS A 7 -2.80 1.03 26.28
CA LYS A 7 -2.85 2.47 26.60
C LYS A 7 -1.46 3.09 26.75
N LEU A 8 -0.57 2.39 27.43
CA LEU A 8 0.82 2.83 27.63
C LEU A 8 1.60 2.90 26.30
N GLU A 9 1.49 1.85 25.49
CA GLU A 9 2.17 1.81 24.19
C GLU A 9 1.62 2.85 23.22
N PHE A 10 0.30 3.06 23.21
CA PHE A 10 -0.34 4.10 22.42
C PHE A 10 0.21 5.48 22.78
N LEU A 11 0.18 5.84 24.06
CA LEU A 11 0.71 7.13 24.54
C LEU A 11 2.21 7.29 24.25
N ARG A 12 3.01 6.24 24.42
CA ARG A 12 4.44 6.26 24.14
C ARG A 12 4.73 6.50 22.66
N ARG A 13 3.96 5.87 21.76
CA ARG A 13 4.10 6.07 20.31
C ARG A 13 3.77 7.50 19.91
N PHE A 14 2.67 8.07 20.41
CA PHE A 14 2.29 9.45 20.06
C PHE A 14 3.25 10.50 20.58
N ARG A 15 4.00 10.21 21.66
CA ARG A 15 5.04 11.10 22.20
C ARG A 15 6.42 10.89 21.57
N SER A 16 6.60 9.89 20.72
CA SER A 16 7.89 9.65 20.07
C SER A 16 8.10 10.61 18.89
N ALA A 17 9.33 11.09 18.72
CA ALA A 17 9.69 11.96 17.59
C ALA A 17 9.42 11.28 16.23
N SER A 18 9.56 9.95 16.15
CA SER A 18 9.24 9.18 14.95
C SER A 18 7.77 9.26 14.55
N ALA A 19 6.84 9.28 15.52
CA ALA A 19 5.41 9.43 15.22
C ALA A 19 5.08 10.84 14.72
N ALA A 20 5.79 11.86 15.23
CA ALA A 20 5.61 13.24 14.80
C ALA A 20 5.94 13.43 13.30
N TRP A 21 6.88 12.67 12.75
CA TRP A 21 7.24 12.73 11.33
C TRP A 21 6.44 11.76 10.45
N GLY A 22 5.95 10.67 11.00
CA GLY A 22 5.25 9.64 10.24
C GLY A 22 3.91 10.12 9.67
N ILE A 23 3.08 10.80 10.47
CA ILE A 23 1.76 11.31 10.03
C ILE A 23 1.91 12.36 8.91
N PRO A 24 2.75 13.41 9.06
CA PRO A 24 2.99 14.35 7.97
C PRO A 24 3.47 13.68 6.68
N LEU A 25 4.35 12.70 6.77
CA LEU A 25 4.86 11.98 5.60
C LEU A 25 3.75 11.21 4.87
N VAL A 26 2.86 10.54 5.61
CA VAL A 26 1.71 9.80 5.05
C VAL A 26 0.71 10.75 4.38
N VAL A 27 0.61 12.00 4.79
CA VAL A 27 -0.30 12.99 4.20
C VAL A 27 0.37 13.76 3.06
N LEU A 28 1.62 14.19 3.24
CA LEU A 28 2.33 15.03 2.27
C LEU A 28 2.66 14.29 0.98
N LEU A 29 3.11 13.03 1.04
CA LEU A 29 3.46 12.27 -0.16
C LEU A 29 2.26 12.07 -1.11
N PRO A 30 1.09 11.59 -0.66
CA PRO A 30 -0.08 11.52 -1.50
C PRO A 30 -0.58 12.90 -1.96
N GLY A 31 -0.47 13.93 -1.11
CA GLY A 31 -0.80 15.31 -1.48
C GLY A 31 0.06 15.80 -2.65
N LEU A 32 1.36 15.56 -2.60
CA LEU A 32 2.28 15.87 -3.71
C LEU A 32 1.95 15.06 -4.97
N ALA A 33 1.53 13.79 -4.83
CA ALA A 33 1.12 12.98 -5.96
C ALA A 33 -0.12 13.57 -6.67
N VAL A 34 -1.12 14.06 -5.92
CA VAL A 34 -2.29 14.74 -6.48
C VAL A 34 -1.86 16.00 -7.26
N VAL A 35 -1.00 16.83 -6.65
CA VAL A 35 -0.48 18.05 -7.31
C VAL A 35 0.31 17.68 -8.56
N GLY A 36 1.13 16.63 -8.52
CA GLY A 36 1.92 16.17 -9.65
C GLY A 36 1.05 15.71 -10.83
N VAL A 37 0.01 14.92 -10.57
CA VAL A 37 -0.93 14.48 -11.62
C VAL A 37 -1.72 15.67 -12.18
N TYR A 38 -2.17 16.59 -11.32
CA TYR A 38 -2.84 17.80 -11.78
C TYR A 38 -1.94 18.66 -12.67
N ALA A 39 -0.71 18.91 -12.22
CA ALA A 39 0.24 19.70 -12.99
C ALA A 39 0.58 19.05 -14.34
N SER A 40 0.74 17.72 -14.38
CA SER A 40 0.98 16.99 -15.63
C SER A 40 -0.23 17.06 -16.57
N SER A 41 -1.45 16.91 -16.06
CA SER A 41 -2.67 17.02 -16.86
C SER A 41 -2.82 18.43 -17.46
N VAL A 42 -2.55 19.49 -16.68
CA VAL A 42 -2.56 20.89 -17.17
C VAL A 42 -1.44 21.13 -18.18
N ALA A 43 -0.23 20.58 -17.97
CA ALA A 43 0.88 20.73 -18.89
C ALA A 43 0.62 20.03 -20.24
N LEU A 44 -0.05 18.87 -20.23
CA LEU A 44 -0.44 18.17 -21.45
C LEU A 44 -1.50 18.94 -22.25
N VAL A 45 -2.44 19.59 -21.57
CA VAL A 45 -3.44 20.47 -22.21
C VAL A 45 -2.82 21.77 -22.71
N GLY A 46 -1.79 22.28 -22.02
CA GLY A 46 -1.11 23.54 -22.39
C GLY A 46 0.09 23.39 -23.35
N GLY A 47 0.57 22.19 -23.59
CA GLY A 47 1.88 21.97 -24.22
C GLY A 47 1.89 21.55 -25.69
N SER A 48 0.77 21.19 -26.29
CA SER A 48 0.74 20.84 -27.72
C SER A 48 0.56 22.11 -28.57
N ASN A 49 1.67 22.65 -29.08
CA ASN A 49 1.64 23.69 -30.12
C ASN A 49 1.32 23.08 -31.50
N ASP A 50 0.68 21.95 -31.55
CA ASP A 50 0.32 21.29 -32.78
C ASP A 50 -0.86 21.96 -33.41
N TRP A 51 -0.65 22.51 -34.60
CA TRP A 51 -1.69 23.07 -35.45
C TRP A 51 -2.41 21.94 -36.18
N VAL A 52 -3.67 21.76 -35.88
CA VAL A 52 -4.50 20.75 -36.54
C VAL A 52 -5.41 21.46 -37.54
N ALA A 53 -5.42 20.98 -38.79
CA ALA A 53 -6.40 21.39 -39.78
C ALA A 53 -7.76 20.77 -39.41
N VAL A 54 -8.73 21.61 -39.13
CA VAL A 54 -10.06 21.14 -38.74
C VAL A 54 -10.97 21.31 -39.97
N ASP A 55 -11.35 20.18 -40.57
CA ASP A 55 -12.39 20.10 -41.60
C ASP A 55 -13.72 19.71 -40.95
N GLY A 56 -14.65 20.60 -40.92
CA GLY A 56 -16.00 20.36 -40.41
C GLY A 56 -17.03 21.27 -41.08
N PRO A 57 -18.34 20.95 -41.01
CA PRO A 57 -19.40 21.78 -41.62
C PRO A 57 -19.39 23.19 -41.02
N GLY A 58 -18.93 24.17 -41.76
CA GLY A 58 -18.84 25.59 -41.37
C GLY A 58 -17.46 26.11 -40.99
N ILE A 59 -16.40 25.26 -40.97
CA ILE A 59 -15.03 25.63 -40.62
C ILE A 59 -14.13 25.39 -41.82
N ASN A 60 -14.21 26.22 -42.83
CA ASN A 60 -13.46 26.09 -44.07
C ASN A 60 -11.94 26.08 -43.87
N GLY A 61 -11.34 24.93 -43.60
CA GLY A 61 -9.89 24.69 -43.58
C GLY A 61 -9.10 25.62 -42.63
N GLN A 62 -9.72 26.09 -41.55
CA GLN A 62 -9.00 26.91 -40.57
C GLN A 62 -8.02 26.05 -39.78
N VAL A 63 -6.77 26.47 -39.77
CA VAL A 63 -5.73 25.88 -38.92
C VAL A 63 -5.89 26.46 -37.53
N MET A 64 -6.33 25.65 -36.59
CA MET A 64 -6.41 26.02 -35.17
C MET A 64 -5.37 25.28 -34.35
N ASN A 65 -4.93 25.88 -33.27
CA ASN A 65 -4.14 25.19 -32.29
C ASN A 65 -5.01 24.09 -31.66
N ALA A 66 -4.51 22.85 -31.59
CA ALA A 66 -5.26 21.72 -31.06
C ALA A 66 -5.85 22.01 -29.67
N ASN A 67 -5.13 22.77 -28.84
CA ASN A 67 -5.60 23.21 -27.53
C ASN A 67 -6.75 24.20 -27.61
N ALA A 68 -6.71 25.11 -28.57
CA ALA A 68 -7.80 26.08 -28.79
C ALA A 68 -9.06 25.39 -29.33
N PHE A 69 -8.89 24.31 -30.10
CA PHE A 69 -9.98 23.48 -30.61
C PHE A 69 -10.66 22.69 -29.50
N GLU A 70 -9.87 22.07 -28.57
CA GLU A 70 -10.41 21.39 -27.40
C GLU A 70 -11.11 22.35 -26.42
N ILE A 71 -10.56 23.56 -26.22
CA ILE A 71 -11.19 24.58 -25.38
C ILE A 71 -12.50 25.08 -26.01
N GLN A 72 -12.57 25.15 -27.33
CA GLN A 72 -13.76 25.66 -28.04
C GLN A 72 -14.87 24.61 -28.14
N GLN A 73 -14.57 23.32 -28.16
CA GLN A 73 -15.56 22.25 -28.05
C GLN A 73 -16.13 22.10 -26.63
N GLY A 74 -15.59 22.83 -25.67
CA GLY A 74 -15.83 22.61 -24.23
C GLY A 74 -15.04 21.43 -23.71
N LEU A 75 -14.66 21.45 -22.45
CA LEU A 75 -14.07 20.32 -21.78
C LEU A 75 -14.99 19.12 -22.01
N ASP A 76 -14.47 18.07 -22.65
CA ASP A 76 -15.20 16.82 -22.81
C ASP A 76 -15.76 16.42 -21.43
N PRO A 77 -17.08 16.25 -21.27
CA PRO A 77 -17.69 15.90 -19.99
C PRO A 77 -17.02 14.70 -19.30
N ASN A 78 -16.32 13.87 -20.08
CA ASN A 78 -15.58 12.72 -19.59
C ASN A 78 -14.13 13.02 -19.15
N SER A 79 -13.59 14.22 -19.41
CA SER A 79 -12.20 14.55 -19.07
C SER A 79 -11.98 14.72 -17.56
N LEU A 80 -12.88 15.39 -16.88
CA LEU A 80 -12.80 15.59 -15.41
C LEU A 80 -12.83 14.28 -14.62
N PRO A 81 -13.76 13.34 -14.90
CA PRO A 81 -13.73 12.02 -14.26
C PRO A 81 -12.45 11.22 -14.51
N ARG A 82 -11.87 11.30 -15.72
CA ARG A 82 -10.57 10.63 -16.02
C ARG A 82 -9.43 11.21 -15.20
N ILE A 83 -9.34 12.52 -15.11
CA ILE A 83 -8.33 13.20 -14.27
C ILE A 83 -8.53 12.80 -12.80
N GLY A 84 -9.76 12.83 -12.31
CA GLY A 84 -10.08 12.39 -10.95
C GLY A 84 -9.69 10.94 -10.67
N ALA A 85 -9.94 10.02 -11.61
CA ALA A 85 -9.54 8.63 -11.49
C ALA A 85 -8.02 8.47 -11.48
N GLY A 86 -7.29 9.20 -12.34
CA GLY A 86 -5.83 9.22 -12.36
C GLY A 86 -5.22 9.75 -11.05
N MET A 87 -5.77 10.85 -10.51
CA MET A 87 -5.37 11.39 -9.21
C MET A 87 -5.58 10.38 -8.07
N PHE A 88 -6.74 9.71 -8.07
CA PHE A 88 -7.02 8.66 -7.08
C PHE A 88 -6.03 7.51 -7.18
N GLY A 89 -5.73 7.06 -8.40
CA GLY A 89 -4.72 6.03 -8.65
C GLY A 89 -3.35 6.43 -8.10
N ALA A 90 -2.90 7.67 -8.37
CA ALA A 90 -1.65 8.19 -7.86
C ALA A 90 -1.60 8.24 -6.32
N VAL A 91 -2.69 8.67 -5.68
CA VAL A 91 -2.82 8.64 -4.21
C VAL A 91 -2.73 7.21 -3.69
N ALA A 92 -3.46 6.27 -4.27
CA ALA A 92 -3.48 4.88 -3.83
C ALA A 92 -2.10 4.22 -3.96
N VAL A 93 -1.40 4.41 -5.07
CA VAL A 93 -0.03 3.90 -5.28
C VAL A 93 0.95 4.54 -4.30
N THR A 94 0.89 5.86 -4.13
CA THR A 94 1.79 6.58 -3.21
C THR A 94 1.56 6.17 -1.76
N LEU A 95 0.31 5.99 -1.34
CA LEU A 95 -0.05 5.44 -0.03
C LEU A 95 0.50 4.03 0.16
N PHE A 96 0.32 3.16 -0.83
CA PHE A 96 0.83 1.80 -0.77
C PHE A 96 2.36 1.78 -0.58
N VAL A 97 3.10 2.56 -1.38
CA VAL A 97 4.57 2.66 -1.26
C VAL A 97 4.97 3.25 0.09
N THR A 98 4.25 4.25 0.56
CA THR A 98 4.50 4.86 1.88
C THR A 98 4.29 3.84 3.00
N LEU A 99 3.22 3.04 2.97
CA LEU A 99 2.96 1.98 3.95
C LEU A 99 4.01 0.87 3.88
N LEU A 100 4.46 0.51 2.68
CA LEU A 100 5.51 -0.51 2.47
C LEU A 100 6.81 -0.14 3.18
N VAL A 101 7.16 1.14 3.25
CA VAL A 101 8.36 1.63 3.94
C VAL A 101 8.09 1.94 5.40
N LEU A 102 7.01 2.66 5.68
CA LEU A 102 6.71 3.20 7.00
C LEU A 102 6.38 2.10 8.01
N VAL A 103 5.58 1.11 7.62
CA VAL A 103 5.14 0.04 8.54
C VAL A 103 6.32 -0.77 9.05
N PRO A 104 7.21 -1.33 8.20
CA PRO A 104 8.40 -2.03 8.66
C PRO A 104 9.35 -1.15 9.48
N ALA A 105 9.50 0.12 9.12
CA ALA A 105 10.36 1.05 9.85
C ALA A 105 9.89 1.25 11.30
N PHE A 106 8.58 1.39 11.52
CA PHE A 106 8.02 1.60 12.86
C PHE A 106 7.85 0.33 13.67
N VAL A 107 7.45 -0.75 13.02
CA VAL A 107 7.09 -2.00 13.69
C VAL A 107 8.30 -2.91 13.85
N GLY A 108 9.24 -2.89 12.89
CA GLY A 108 10.42 -3.73 12.86
C GLY A 108 11.35 -3.55 14.06
N ALA A 109 11.41 -2.35 14.64
CA ALA A 109 12.21 -2.09 15.86
C ALA A 109 11.48 -2.38 17.17
N SER A 110 10.19 -2.69 17.16
CA SER A 110 9.35 -2.66 18.36
C SER A 110 9.74 -3.69 19.44
N ILE A 111 10.01 -4.94 19.08
CA ILE A 111 10.43 -6.00 20.03
C ILE A 111 11.96 -6.03 20.14
N ALA A 112 12.67 -5.92 19.01
CA ALA A 112 14.13 -5.91 18.99
C ALA A 112 14.72 -4.74 19.81
N GLY A 113 14.06 -3.56 19.80
CA GLY A 113 14.45 -2.42 20.60
C GLY A 113 14.32 -2.66 22.10
N GLU A 114 13.25 -3.30 22.56
CA GLU A 114 13.06 -3.65 23.98
C GLU A 114 14.02 -4.75 24.43
N ARG A 115 14.35 -5.69 23.53
CA ARG A 115 15.39 -6.70 23.81
C ARG A 115 16.75 -6.02 23.96
N HIS A 116 17.09 -5.09 23.07
CA HIS A 116 18.36 -4.37 23.11
C HIS A 116 18.50 -3.50 24.36
N SER A 117 17.42 -2.83 24.78
CA SER A 117 17.39 -2.01 26.00
C SER A 117 17.18 -2.83 27.29
N GLN A 118 17.14 -4.16 27.20
CA GLN A 118 16.89 -5.09 28.32
C GLN A 118 15.57 -4.85 29.07
N THR A 119 14.63 -4.12 28.49
CA THR A 119 13.31 -3.85 29.07
C THR A 119 12.31 -4.99 28.82
N LEU A 120 12.65 -5.95 27.96
CA LEU A 120 11.80 -7.11 27.68
C LEU A 120 11.77 -8.08 28.89
N GLN A 121 12.88 -8.23 29.61
CA GLN A 121 12.98 -9.15 30.77
C GLN A 121 11.99 -8.79 31.88
N PRO A 122 11.94 -7.54 32.39
CA PRO A 122 10.95 -7.15 33.39
C PRO A 122 9.51 -7.36 32.90
N LEU A 123 9.25 -7.16 31.60
CA LEU A 123 7.93 -7.36 31.01
C LEU A 123 7.52 -8.83 31.00
N GLN A 124 8.47 -9.77 30.77
CA GLN A 124 8.23 -11.21 30.83
C GLN A 124 8.05 -11.73 32.25
N LEU A 125 8.65 -11.07 33.25
CA LEU A 125 8.47 -11.39 34.67
C LEU A 125 7.09 -10.94 35.20
N THR A 126 6.40 -10.04 34.50
CA THR A 126 5.01 -9.75 34.82
C THR A 126 4.12 -10.94 34.37
N ALA A 127 2.96 -11.12 35.02
CA ALA A 127 2.02 -12.22 34.72
C ALA A 127 1.37 -12.11 33.32
N MET A 128 2.01 -11.45 32.34
CA MET A 128 1.49 -11.24 30.99
C MET A 128 1.90 -12.41 30.08
N SER A 129 0.93 -12.95 29.32
CA SER A 129 1.21 -13.97 28.32
C SER A 129 1.95 -13.35 27.10
N PRO A 130 2.83 -14.14 26.43
CA PRO A 130 3.52 -13.69 25.20
C PRO A 130 2.55 -13.18 24.11
N VAL A 131 1.38 -13.81 24.01
CA VAL A 131 0.33 -13.42 23.07
C VAL A 131 -0.20 -12.02 23.40
N GLN A 132 -0.38 -11.70 24.68
CA GLN A 132 -0.84 -10.36 25.11
C GLN A 132 0.18 -9.28 24.76
N ILE A 133 1.48 -9.58 24.85
CA ILE A 133 2.56 -8.65 24.49
C ILE A 133 2.54 -8.38 22.98
N VAL A 134 2.55 -9.43 22.16
CA VAL A 134 2.53 -9.33 20.69
C VAL A 134 1.26 -8.64 20.21
N TYR A 135 0.09 -9.02 20.75
CA TYR A 135 -1.19 -8.42 20.42
C TYR A 135 -1.24 -6.94 20.80
N GLY A 136 -0.76 -6.57 21.98
CA GLY A 136 -0.70 -5.18 22.43
C GLY A 136 0.12 -4.30 21.48
N LYS A 137 1.28 -4.80 21.05
CA LYS A 137 2.16 -4.12 20.09
C LYS A 137 1.53 -4.00 18.71
N LEU A 138 0.88 -5.06 18.23
CA LEU A 138 0.17 -5.06 16.96
C LEU A 138 -0.95 -4.02 16.96
N VAL A 139 -1.84 -4.07 17.97
CA VAL A 139 -2.98 -3.15 18.07
C VAL A 139 -2.51 -1.69 18.19
N SER A 140 -1.48 -1.41 18.99
CA SER A 140 -0.95 -0.04 19.10
C SER A 140 -0.36 0.47 17.79
N SER A 141 0.31 -0.41 17.02
CA SER A 141 0.85 -0.10 15.70
C SER A 141 -0.26 0.18 14.69
N LEU A 142 -1.25 -0.71 14.63
CA LEU A 142 -2.40 -0.55 13.73
C LEU A 142 -3.24 0.70 14.05
N SER A 143 -3.45 0.99 15.33
CA SER A 143 -4.17 2.21 15.72
C SER A 143 -3.50 3.48 15.20
N TYR A 144 -2.16 3.54 15.25
CA TYR A 144 -1.40 4.64 14.68
C TYR A 144 -1.53 4.71 13.15
N LEU A 145 -1.45 3.55 12.46
CA LEU A 145 -1.59 3.49 11.01
C LEU A 145 -3.01 3.86 10.54
N VAL A 146 -4.03 3.40 11.26
CA VAL A 146 -5.43 3.78 10.99
C VAL A 146 -5.62 5.29 11.15
N LEU A 147 -5.04 5.89 12.20
CA LEU A 147 -5.08 7.34 12.36
C LEU A 147 -4.40 8.05 11.20
N ALA A 148 -3.22 7.57 10.77
CA ALA A 148 -2.51 8.15 9.63
C ALA A 148 -3.33 8.05 8.34
N LEU A 149 -4.02 6.92 8.09
CA LEU A 149 -4.92 6.76 6.96
C LEU A 149 -6.13 7.72 7.03
N VAL A 150 -6.70 7.92 8.21
CA VAL A 150 -7.79 8.90 8.41
C VAL A 150 -7.31 10.31 8.08
N CYS A 151 -6.07 10.67 8.43
CA CYS A 151 -5.49 11.98 8.09
C CYS A 151 -5.31 12.19 6.57
N VAL A 152 -5.31 11.14 5.75
CA VAL A 152 -5.26 11.24 4.27
C VAL A 152 -6.65 11.50 3.67
N THR A 153 -7.73 11.30 4.41
CA THR A 153 -9.10 11.50 3.90
C THR A 153 -9.29 12.85 3.19
N PRO A 154 -8.80 14.00 3.70
CA PRO A 154 -8.94 15.27 3.00
C PRO A 154 -8.31 15.30 1.60
N VAL A 155 -7.20 14.58 1.42
CA VAL A 155 -6.51 14.49 0.12
C VAL A 155 -7.35 13.69 -0.88
N LEU A 156 -8.07 12.66 -0.42
CA LEU A 156 -8.97 11.83 -1.24
C LEU A 156 -10.27 12.54 -1.64
N VAL A 157 -10.65 13.62 -0.95
CA VAL A 157 -11.84 14.42 -1.30
C VAL A 157 -11.66 15.08 -2.67
N ILE A 158 -10.45 15.49 -3.05
CA ILE A 158 -10.18 16.17 -4.34
C ILE A 158 -10.54 15.27 -5.53
N PRO A 159 -9.97 14.06 -5.71
CA PRO A 159 -10.36 13.18 -6.81
C PRO A 159 -11.82 12.74 -6.76
N PHE A 160 -12.40 12.61 -5.55
CA PHE A 160 -13.82 12.29 -5.39
C PHE A 160 -14.74 13.39 -5.92
N LEU A 161 -14.43 14.66 -5.65
CA LEU A 161 -15.20 15.83 -6.15
C LEU A 161 -15.12 15.99 -7.67
N LEU A 162 -14.03 15.52 -8.30
CA LEU A 162 -13.90 15.49 -9.76
C LEU A 162 -14.77 14.41 -10.44
N GLY A 163 -15.43 13.54 -9.66
CA GLY A 163 -16.41 12.57 -10.15
C GLY A 163 -15.82 11.29 -10.75
N GLY A 164 -14.50 11.11 -10.74
CA GLY A 164 -13.84 9.91 -11.30
C GLY A 164 -13.91 8.65 -10.44
N VAL A 165 -14.36 8.78 -9.17
CA VAL A 165 -14.29 7.69 -8.18
C VAL A 165 -15.59 7.63 -7.37
N SER A 166 -16.11 6.42 -7.17
CA SER A 166 -17.30 6.21 -6.33
C SER A 166 -16.94 6.16 -4.84
N ALA A 167 -17.88 6.52 -3.97
CA ALA A 167 -17.71 6.39 -2.52
C ALA A 167 -17.39 4.95 -2.10
N ARG A 168 -17.95 3.96 -2.79
CA ARG A 168 -17.65 2.54 -2.56
C ARG A 168 -16.18 2.23 -2.83
N THR A 169 -15.61 2.76 -3.90
CA THR A 169 -14.20 2.55 -4.25
C THR A 169 -13.27 3.16 -3.20
N VAL A 170 -13.60 4.37 -2.69
CA VAL A 170 -12.85 5.00 -1.60
C VAL A 170 -12.90 4.15 -0.33
N LEU A 171 -14.07 3.67 0.09
CA LEU A 171 -14.20 2.82 1.27
C LEU A 171 -13.46 1.49 1.11
N MET A 172 -13.53 0.86 -0.08
CA MET A 172 -12.78 -0.36 -0.36
C MET A 172 -11.27 -0.13 -0.34
N SER A 173 -10.79 1.04 -0.81
CA SER A 173 -9.36 1.37 -0.73
C SER A 173 -8.87 1.48 0.71
N PHE A 174 -9.64 2.10 1.61
CA PHE A 174 -9.30 2.14 3.03
C PHE A 174 -9.26 0.73 3.64
N PHE A 175 -10.24 -0.11 3.35
CA PHE A 175 -10.27 -1.48 3.82
C PHE A 175 -9.03 -2.26 3.36
N VAL A 176 -8.71 -2.20 2.08
CA VAL A 176 -7.53 -2.86 1.49
C VAL A 176 -6.23 -2.34 2.13
N MET A 177 -6.08 -1.02 2.31
CA MET A 177 -4.90 -0.43 2.94
C MET A 177 -4.74 -0.86 4.41
N ILE A 178 -5.85 -1.04 5.15
CA ILE A 178 -5.82 -1.57 6.52
C ILE A 178 -5.36 -3.04 6.52
N VAL A 179 -5.86 -3.88 5.60
CA VAL A 179 -5.46 -5.29 5.49
C VAL A 179 -3.97 -5.40 5.14
N ILE A 180 -3.49 -4.61 4.19
CA ILE A 180 -2.07 -4.57 3.81
C ILE A 180 -1.20 -4.09 4.98
N SER A 181 -1.64 -3.07 5.70
CA SER A 181 -0.93 -2.57 6.88
C SER A 181 -0.85 -3.62 7.98
N PHE A 182 -1.90 -4.41 8.15
CA PHE A 182 -1.93 -5.53 9.09
C PHE A 182 -0.92 -6.61 8.71
N GLU A 183 -0.86 -6.99 7.44
CA GLU A 183 0.10 -7.97 6.93
C GLU A 183 1.54 -7.49 7.14
N PHE A 184 1.87 -6.27 6.71
CA PHE A 184 3.20 -5.69 6.88
C PHE A 184 3.60 -5.59 8.35
N ALA A 185 2.67 -5.21 9.23
CA ALA A 185 2.90 -5.15 10.67
C ALA A 185 3.16 -6.54 11.27
N ALA A 186 2.40 -7.56 10.87
CA ALA A 186 2.56 -8.93 11.33
C ALA A 186 3.94 -9.51 10.95
N ILE A 187 4.36 -9.34 9.68
CA ILE A 187 5.66 -9.78 9.19
C ILE A 187 6.79 -9.05 9.94
N SER A 188 6.67 -7.72 10.09
CA SER A 188 7.68 -6.90 10.76
C SER A 188 7.82 -7.26 12.25
N LEU A 189 6.71 -7.57 12.94
CA LEU A 189 6.73 -8.08 14.31
C LEU A 189 7.41 -9.44 14.42
N ALA A 190 7.15 -10.35 13.49
CA ALA A 190 7.80 -11.67 13.47
C ALA A 190 9.32 -11.52 13.37
N ILE A 191 9.80 -10.68 12.45
CA ILE A 191 11.23 -10.43 12.24
C ILE A 191 11.83 -9.73 13.47
N SER A 192 11.15 -8.73 14.01
CA SER A 192 11.56 -8.03 15.24
C SER A 192 11.69 -8.96 16.43
N SER A 193 10.88 -10.02 16.51
CA SER A 193 10.95 -11.02 17.57
C SER A 193 12.18 -11.95 17.48
N ILE A 194 12.75 -12.10 16.27
CA ILE A 194 13.92 -12.96 16.01
C ILE A 194 15.22 -12.18 16.24
N MET A 195 15.24 -10.91 15.88
CA MET A 195 16.44 -10.07 15.94
C MET A 195 16.72 -9.54 17.33
N SER A 196 18.01 -9.42 17.67
CA SER A 196 18.48 -8.88 18.97
C SER A 196 18.75 -7.36 18.91
N ARG A 197 18.98 -6.79 17.70
CA ARG A 197 19.29 -5.37 17.51
C ARG A 197 18.21 -4.68 16.65
N PRO A 198 17.84 -3.41 16.98
CA PRO A 198 16.75 -2.72 16.28
C PRO A 198 17.10 -2.35 14.83
N ALA A 199 18.34 -1.92 14.55
CA ALA A 199 18.72 -1.49 13.19
C ALA A 199 18.64 -2.63 12.15
N PRO A 200 19.27 -3.81 12.34
CA PRO A 200 19.11 -4.90 11.40
C PRO A 200 17.67 -5.43 11.34
N ALA A 201 16.90 -5.36 12.44
CA ALA A 201 15.50 -5.76 12.43
C ALA A 201 14.66 -4.90 11.47
N ILE A 202 14.87 -3.59 11.41
CA ILE A 202 14.21 -2.68 10.46
C ILE A 202 14.60 -3.05 9.02
N ILE A 203 15.89 -3.22 8.75
CA ILE A 203 16.37 -3.51 7.39
C ILE A 203 15.82 -4.84 6.89
N VAL A 204 15.91 -5.89 7.70
CA VAL A 204 15.41 -7.23 7.32
C VAL A 204 13.90 -7.23 7.17
N SER A 205 13.15 -6.51 8.02
CA SER A 205 11.70 -6.41 7.88
C SER A 205 11.30 -5.66 6.61
N LEU A 206 11.99 -4.57 6.26
CA LEU A 206 11.76 -3.84 5.02
C LEU A 206 12.05 -4.71 3.78
N LEU A 207 13.18 -5.42 3.80
CA LEU A 207 13.54 -6.33 2.71
C LEU A 207 12.53 -7.47 2.57
N SER A 208 12.10 -8.08 3.67
CA SER A 208 11.14 -9.19 3.64
C SER A 208 9.78 -8.77 3.12
N VAL A 209 9.27 -7.62 3.57
CA VAL A 209 8.01 -7.06 3.08
C VAL A 209 8.15 -6.69 1.60
N GLY A 210 9.27 -6.07 1.20
CA GLY A 210 9.55 -5.74 -0.20
C GLY A 210 9.62 -6.98 -1.10
N VAL A 211 10.31 -8.03 -0.66
CA VAL A 211 10.40 -9.30 -1.41
C VAL A 211 9.03 -9.95 -1.56
N ILE A 212 8.25 -10.10 -0.48
CA ILE A 212 6.92 -10.70 -0.54
C ILE A 212 6.00 -9.89 -1.48
N THR A 213 6.15 -8.57 -1.51
CA THR A 213 5.36 -7.68 -2.37
C THR A 213 5.75 -7.79 -3.84
N VAL A 214 7.04 -7.75 -4.15
CA VAL A 214 7.56 -7.59 -5.53
C VAL A 214 7.86 -8.93 -6.20
N ALA A 215 8.38 -9.92 -5.46
CA ALA A 215 8.83 -11.19 -6.07
C ALA A 215 7.74 -11.92 -6.87
N PRO A 216 6.48 -12.03 -6.43
CA PRO A 216 5.45 -12.70 -7.20
C PRO A 216 5.21 -12.05 -8.57
N PHE A 217 5.30 -10.70 -8.65
CA PHE A 217 5.15 -9.97 -9.92
C PHE A 217 6.37 -10.14 -10.84
N VAL A 218 7.56 -10.14 -10.28
CA VAL A 218 8.79 -10.39 -11.05
C VAL A 218 8.75 -11.79 -11.64
N ILE A 219 8.41 -12.81 -10.85
CA ILE A 219 8.30 -14.20 -11.30
C ILE A 219 7.24 -14.32 -12.39
N MET A 220 6.08 -13.69 -12.22
CA MET A 220 5.02 -13.70 -13.22
C MET A 220 5.46 -12.98 -14.49
N GLY A 221 6.10 -11.81 -14.41
CA GLY A 221 6.61 -11.06 -15.56
C GLY A 221 7.66 -11.83 -16.34
N LEU A 222 8.62 -12.46 -15.65
CA LEU A 222 9.62 -13.34 -16.30
C LEU A 222 8.98 -14.56 -16.95
N GLY A 223 7.99 -15.17 -16.30
CA GLY A 223 7.22 -16.28 -16.87
C GLY A 223 6.47 -15.87 -18.14
N MET A 224 5.82 -14.71 -18.16
CA MET A 224 5.16 -14.17 -19.34
C MET A 224 6.14 -13.84 -20.46
N ALA A 225 7.30 -13.25 -20.14
CA ALA A 225 8.34 -12.95 -21.12
C ALA A 225 8.92 -14.21 -21.76
N SER A 226 9.16 -15.26 -20.97
CA SER A 226 9.60 -16.56 -21.49
C SER A 226 8.53 -17.25 -22.37
N ALA A 227 7.26 -17.10 -22.00
CA ALA A 227 6.14 -17.63 -22.78
C ALA A 227 5.96 -16.90 -24.14
N ALA A 228 6.22 -15.61 -24.22
CA ALA A 228 6.16 -14.84 -25.45
C ALA A 228 7.23 -15.27 -26.48
N ASN A 229 8.36 -15.78 -26.00
CA ASN A 229 9.48 -16.24 -26.84
C ASN A 229 9.37 -17.72 -27.29
N ASN A 230 8.53 -18.53 -26.67
CA ASN A 230 8.40 -19.96 -26.94
C ASN A 230 6.95 -20.31 -27.33
N THR A 231 6.71 -20.56 -28.61
CA THR A 231 5.63 -21.34 -29.26
C THR A 231 4.18 -21.41 -28.70
N PRO A 232 3.17 -21.63 -29.56
CA PRO A 232 1.72 -21.43 -29.28
C PRO A 232 1.05 -22.45 -28.34
N GLY A 233 1.79 -23.30 -27.63
CA GLY A 233 1.24 -24.29 -26.67
C GLY A 233 1.17 -23.85 -25.20
N PHE A 234 1.69 -22.73 -24.84
CA PHE A 234 1.98 -22.34 -23.43
C PHE A 234 0.82 -21.70 -22.64
N ARG A 235 -0.41 -21.71 -23.16
CA ARG A 235 -1.58 -21.15 -22.44
C ARG A 235 -1.91 -21.87 -21.11
N ALA A 236 -1.48 -23.10 -20.92
CA ALA A 236 -1.77 -23.89 -19.72
C ALA A 236 -0.92 -23.48 -18.48
N GLU A 237 0.32 -23.00 -18.69
CA GLU A 237 1.20 -22.64 -17.57
C GLU A 237 0.95 -21.23 -17.00
N THR A 238 0.29 -20.35 -17.75
CA THR A 238 -0.06 -19.00 -17.25
C THR A 238 -1.05 -19.01 -16.09
N SER A 239 -1.86 -20.06 -15.95
CA SER A 239 -2.78 -20.23 -14.82
C SER A 239 -2.04 -20.45 -13.50
N SER A 240 -0.96 -21.24 -13.52
CA SER A 240 -0.12 -21.50 -12.35
C SER A 240 0.63 -20.23 -11.91
N LEU A 241 1.10 -19.43 -12.88
CA LEU A 241 1.79 -18.16 -12.60
C LEU A 241 0.83 -17.09 -12.01
N ARG A 242 -0.43 -17.09 -12.43
CA ARG A 242 -1.47 -16.22 -11.85
C ARG A 242 -1.73 -16.53 -10.38
N PHE A 243 -1.68 -17.82 -10.01
CA PHE A 243 -1.83 -18.22 -8.62
C PHE A 243 -0.74 -17.59 -7.73
N LEU A 244 0.51 -17.47 -8.24
CA LEU A 244 1.60 -16.82 -7.52
C LEU A 244 1.34 -15.33 -7.28
N ALA A 245 0.69 -14.64 -8.21
CA ALA A 245 0.32 -13.24 -8.02
C ALA A 245 -0.62 -13.05 -6.82
N GLY A 246 -1.46 -14.04 -6.51
CA GLY A 246 -2.35 -14.03 -5.35
C GLY A 246 -1.64 -13.95 -4.00
N PHE A 247 -0.36 -14.34 -3.92
CA PHE A 247 0.44 -14.22 -2.69
C PHE A 247 0.91 -12.80 -2.41
N SER A 248 0.83 -11.90 -3.40
CA SER A 248 1.28 -10.52 -3.21
C SER A 248 0.16 -9.62 -2.69
N PRO A 249 0.43 -8.76 -1.69
CA PRO A 249 -0.53 -7.76 -1.24
C PRO A 249 -0.94 -6.76 -2.34
N VAL A 250 -0.11 -6.59 -3.39
CA VAL A 250 -0.47 -5.75 -4.56
C VAL A 250 -1.71 -6.29 -5.28
N SER A 251 -1.94 -7.60 -5.27
CA SER A 251 -3.13 -8.18 -5.89
C SER A 251 -4.43 -7.70 -5.25
N LEU A 252 -4.41 -7.31 -3.97
CA LEU A 252 -5.53 -6.67 -3.29
C LEU A 252 -5.85 -5.29 -3.88
N ALA A 253 -4.88 -4.61 -4.50
CA ALA A 253 -5.13 -3.34 -5.18
C ALA A 253 -6.17 -3.48 -6.32
N SER A 254 -6.32 -4.67 -6.90
CA SER A 254 -7.38 -4.96 -7.87
C SER A 254 -8.81 -4.80 -7.33
N TRP A 255 -8.99 -4.74 -6.00
CA TRP A 255 -10.28 -4.42 -5.38
C TRP A 255 -10.60 -2.92 -5.44
N VAL A 256 -9.56 -2.11 -5.49
CA VAL A 256 -9.65 -0.65 -5.52
C VAL A 256 -9.81 -0.16 -6.95
N PHE A 257 -9.03 -0.73 -7.87
CA PHE A 257 -9.07 -0.39 -9.30
C PHE A 257 -10.12 -1.27 -9.99
N ASP A 258 -11.34 -0.76 -10.12
CA ASP A 258 -12.37 -1.41 -10.93
C ASP A 258 -12.06 -1.18 -12.42
N SER A 259 -12.59 -2.05 -13.29
CA SER A 259 -12.34 -2.10 -14.75
C SER A 259 -12.62 -0.82 -15.54
N LYS A 260 -13.06 0.24 -14.88
CA LYS A 260 -13.33 1.56 -15.46
C LYS A 260 -12.20 2.58 -15.31
N THR A 261 -11.15 2.25 -14.54
CA THR A 261 -9.98 3.10 -14.40
C THR A 261 -8.94 2.71 -15.47
N GLU A 262 -8.17 3.67 -15.96
CA GLU A 262 -7.13 3.46 -16.99
C GLU A 262 -6.03 2.45 -16.56
N PHE A 263 -5.95 2.13 -15.28
CA PHE A 263 -5.11 1.05 -14.76
C PHE A 263 -5.82 -0.29 -14.98
N ASP A 264 -5.63 -0.85 -16.18
CA ASP A 264 -6.18 -2.14 -16.56
C ASP A 264 -5.42 -3.29 -15.88
N LEU A 265 -5.80 -3.59 -14.63
CA LEU A 265 -5.36 -4.78 -13.89
C LEU A 265 -6.24 -6.00 -14.20
N ASN A 266 -6.84 -6.06 -15.38
CA ASN A 266 -7.73 -7.14 -15.83
C ASN A 266 -7.06 -8.52 -15.88
N PHE A 267 -5.74 -8.60 -15.67
CA PHE A 267 -5.04 -9.89 -15.55
C PHE A 267 -5.37 -10.64 -14.24
N LEU A 268 -5.95 -9.95 -13.22
CA LEU A 268 -6.43 -10.59 -12.00
C LEU A 268 -7.94 -10.81 -12.07
N THR A 269 -8.35 -12.05 -12.18
CA THR A 269 -9.77 -12.42 -12.20
C THR A 269 -10.42 -12.19 -10.82
N ARG A 270 -11.76 -12.12 -10.79
CA ARG A 270 -12.51 -11.91 -9.53
C ARG A 270 -12.26 -13.02 -8.49
N THR A 271 -11.97 -14.22 -8.94
CA THR A 271 -11.63 -15.36 -8.07
C THR A 271 -10.29 -15.18 -7.38
N ASP A 272 -9.33 -14.53 -8.03
CA ASP A 272 -8.00 -14.27 -7.47
C ASP A 272 -8.04 -13.25 -6.33
N ARG A 273 -9.04 -12.36 -6.33
CA ARG A 273 -9.22 -11.33 -5.29
C ARG A 273 -9.46 -11.94 -3.90
N PHE A 274 -10.36 -12.91 -3.79
CA PHE A 274 -10.61 -13.60 -2.51
C PHE A 274 -9.44 -14.50 -2.12
N GLY A 275 -8.79 -15.12 -3.10
CA GLY A 275 -7.56 -15.88 -2.90
C GLY A 275 -6.44 -15.02 -2.30
N SER A 276 -6.21 -13.81 -2.83
CA SER A 276 -5.18 -12.91 -2.30
C SER A 276 -5.47 -12.46 -0.87
N LEU A 277 -6.71 -12.15 -0.54
CA LEU A 277 -7.11 -11.80 0.83
C LEU A 277 -6.86 -12.97 1.79
N PHE A 278 -7.21 -14.19 1.39
CA PHE A 278 -6.96 -15.39 2.18
C PHE A 278 -5.45 -15.59 2.41
N TRP A 279 -4.63 -15.46 1.38
CA TRP A 279 -3.18 -15.62 1.51
C TRP A 279 -2.53 -14.53 2.36
N CYS A 280 -2.92 -13.26 2.21
CA CYS A 280 -2.45 -12.17 3.06
C CYS A 280 -2.77 -12.42 4.55
N LEU A 281 -3.99 -12.88 4.85
CA LEU A 281 -4.38 -13.22 6.22
C LEU A 281 -3.64 -14.46 6.73
N ALA A 282 -3.45 -15.49 5.90
CA ALA A 282 -2.71 -16.70 6.27
C ALA A 282 -1.25 -16.38 6.59
N ILE A 283 -0.57 -15.60 5.75
CA ILE A 283 0.82 -15.15 5.99
C ILE A 283 0.90 -14.34 7.29
N SER A 284 -0.04 -13.42 7.49
CA SER A 284 -0.10 -12.61 8.72
C SER A 284 -0.27 -13.48 9.96
N PHE A 285 -1.14 -14.49 9.89
CA PHE A 285 -1.38 -15.38 11.02
C PHE A 285 -0.16 -16.24 11.35
N VAL A 286 0.51 -16.78 10.33
CA VAL A 286 1.76 -17.52 10.49
C VAL A 286 2.86 -16.63 11.09
N ALA A 287 2.99 -15.40 10.58
CA ALA A 287 3.96 -14.44 11.10
C ALA A 287 3.72 -14.13 12.59
N LEU A 288 2.46 -13.89 12.98
CA LEU A 288 2.10 -13.65 14.37
C LEU A 288 2.35 -14.88 15.27
N ALA A 289 2.08 -16.09 14.77
CA ALA A 289 2.39 -17.31 15.49
C ALA A 289 3.90 -17.45 15.76
N VAL A 290 4.74 -17.15 14.75
CA VAL A 290 6.20 -17.11 14.89
C VAL A 290 6.62 -16.07 15.92
N ALA A 291 6.05 -14.86 15.88
CA ALA A 291 6.32 -13.81 16.87
C ALA A 291 6.00 -14.28 18.30
N CYS A 292 4.84 -14.89 18.50
CA CYS A 292 4.43 -15.43 19.82
C CYS A 292 5.36 -16.54 20.33
N MET A 293 5.79 -17.45 19.45
CA MET A 293 6.72 -18.53 19.82
C MET A 293 8.09 -17.99 20.22
N LYS A 294 8.60 -17.00 19.50
CA LYS A 294 9.93 -16.41 19.76
C LYS A 294 9.97 -15.52 21.01
N VAL A 295 8.88 -14.82 21.30
CA VAL A 295 8.76 -14.06 22.56
C VAL A 295 8.65 -14.98 23.77
N ARG A 296 8.18 -16.21 23.60
CA ARG A 296 8.06 -17.22 24.66
C ARG A 296 9.37 -17.90 25.03
N ALA A 297 10.38 -17.89 24.15
CA ALA A 297 11.66 -18.56 24.40
C ALA A 297 12.43 -17.86 25.53
N PRO A 298 12.87 -18.59 26.58
CA PRO A 298 13.63 -18.00 27.68
C PRO A 298 14.98 -17.45 27.19
N VAL A 299 15.41 -16.37 27.86
CA VAL A 299 16.60 -15.55 27.52
C VAL A 299 17.94 -16.30 27.71
N GLU A 300 17.95 -17.63 27.96
CA GLU A 300 19.15 -18.41 28.20
C GLU A 300 20.16 -18.50 27.03
N ARG A 301 19.84 -17.96 25.86
CA ARG A 301 20.71 -18.07 24.67
C ARG A 301 21.63 -16.87 24.39
N ASP A 302 21.58 -15.83 25.19
CA ASP A 302 22.38 -14.61 24.95
C ASP A 302 23.50 -14.39 26.00
N ARG A 303 24.03 -15.48 26.55
CA ARG A 303 25.29 -15.46 27.34
C ARG A 303 26.47 -15.91 26.51
#